data_dd66e8c49e654ca954be137891bb0e0b
#
_entry.id   dd66e8c49e654ca954be137891bb0e0b
#
_cell.length_a   1.000
_cell.length_b   1.000
_cell.length_c   1.000
_cell.angle_alpha   90.00
_cell.angle_beta   90.00
_cell.angle_gamma   90.00
#
_symmetry.space_group_name_H-M   'P 1'
#
loop_
_entity.id
_entity.type
_entity.pdbx_description
1 polymer ?
#
loop_
_entity_poly.entity_id
_entity_poly.type
_entity_poly.pdbx_seq_one_letter_code
_entity_poly.pdbx_strand_id
1 'polypeptide(L)'
;MSPKWKLDNGGNFELWDEGLSHPPRTIESRFNRMIVMATSRHSLHSVSPIVKDVRRCCISNYYFSTNSIDSKTYYHGTYFRGRPGQPVRDLILRANVVFKRVVRMVNPTGYADRTHINRSDKD
;
A
#
# COMPACT_ATOMS: atom_id res chain seq x y z
N MET A 1 8.23 -17.97 -1.92
CA MET A 1 8.93 -17.15 -0.90
C MET A 1 10.42 -17.39 -1.04
N SER A 2 11.26 -16.41 -0.73
CA SER A 2 12.72 -16.47 -1.01
C SER A 2 13.46 -16.97 0.23
N PRO A 3 13.94 -18.23 0.24
CA PRO A 3 14.81 -18.71 1.32
C PRO A 3 16.15 -17.96 1.29
N LYS A 4 16.80 -17.84 2.43
CA LYS A 4 18.11 -17.16 2.59
C LYS A 4 18.10 -15.65 2.21
N TRP A 5 16.95 -14.98 2.32
CA TRP A 5 16.89 -13.54 2.14
C TRP A 5 17.61 -12.83 3.29
N LYS A 6 18.35 -11.77 2.96
CA LYS A 6 19.07 -10.94 3.92
C LYS A 6 18.60 -9.49 3.82
N LEU A 7 18.74 -8.76 4.90
CA LEU A 7 18.35 -7.35 4.98
C LEU A 7 19.03 -6.49 3.88
N ASP A 8 20.30 -6.75 3.61
CA ASP A 8 21.13 -6.05 2.64
C ASP A 8 20.79 -6.36 1.16
N ASN A 9 19.92 -7.32 0.90
CA ASN A 9 19.39 -7.55 -0.46
C ASN A 9 18.37 -6.47 -0.86
N GLY A 10 17.87 -5.66 0.08
CA GLY A 10 16.74 -4.80 -0.13
C GLY A 10 15.42 -5.57 -0.17
N GLY A 11 14.39 -5.02 -0.81
CA GLY A 11 13.07 -5.65 -0.88
C GLY A 11 12.39 -5.83 0.47
N ASN A 12 12.80 -5.09 1.48
CA ASN A 12 12.27 -5.14 2.84
C ASN A 12 11.00 -4.32 2.94
N PHE A 13 10.12 -4.70 3.85
CA PHE A 13 8.93 -3.91 4.12
C PHE A 13 9.30 -2.69 4.95
N GLU A 14 8.80 -1.52 4.56
CA GLU A 14 9.06 -0.24 5.21
C GLU A 14 7.73 0.36 5.66
N LEU A 15 7.62 0.64 6.95
CA LEU A 15 6.49 1.34 7.56
C LEU A 15 6.91 2.76 7.92
N TRP A 16 6.17 3.75 7.43
CA TRP A 16 6.42 5.18 7.61
C TRP A 16 5.46 5.75 8.65
N ASP A 17 5.52 5.21 9.86
CA ASP A 17 4.63 5.54 10.98
C ASP A 17 4.80 7.00 11.46
N GLU A 18 6.00 7.56 11.36
CA GLU A 18 6.30 8.96 11.67
C GLU A 18 6.28 9.88 10.44
N GLY A 19 5.81 9.37 9.29
CA GLY A 19 5.75 10.09 8.02
C GLY A 19 7.06 10.10 7.24
N LEU A 20 7.05 10.70 6.04
CA LEU A 20 8.17 10.67 5.09
C LEU A 20 9.36 11.54 5.47
N SER A 21 9.25 12.36 6.50
CA SER A 21 10.35 13.18 7.04
C SER A 21 11.29 12.41 7.96
N HIS A 22 10.88 11.24 8.40
CA HIS A 22 11.64 10.37 9.28
C HIS A 22 12.02 9.08 8.55
N PRO A 23 13.06 8.36 9.00
CA PRO A 23 13.40 7.07 8.42
C PRO A 23 12.29 6.04 8.69
N PRO A 24 12.02 5.14 7.76
CA PRO A 24 10.99 4.12 7.95
C PRO A 24 11.45 3.04 8.93
N ARG A 25 10.50 2.48 9.63
CA ARG A 25 10.71 1.23 10.35
C ARG A 25 10.84 0.09 9.34
N THR A 26 12.03 -0.48 9.22
CA THR A 26 12.31 -1.54 8.25
C THR A 26 12.11 -2.92 8.86
N ILE A 27 11.30 -3.73 8.20
CA ILE A 27 11.06 -5.13 8.56
C ILE A 27 11.67 -6.01 7.48
N GLU A 28 12.68 -6.79 7.87
CA GLU A 28 13.38 -7.69 6.95
C GLU A 28 12.42 -8.69 6.30
N SER A 29 12.54 -8.86 4.98
CA SER A 29 11.81 -9.89 4.21
C SER A 29 12.40 -11.27 4.45
N ARG A 30 12.13 -11.84 5.60
CA ARG A 30 12.62 -13.15 5.99
C ARG A 30 11.71 -14.26 5.49
N PHE A 31 12.29 -15.41 5.11
CA PHE A 31 11.52 -16.61 4.79
C PHE A 31 10.62 -17.01 5.97
N ASN A 32 9.42 -17.46 5.66
CA ASN A 32 8.40 -17.86 6.64
C ASN A 32 8.00 -16.76 7.62
N ARG A 33 8.13 -15.48 7.23
CA ARG A 33 7.63 -14.34 8.00
C ARG A 33 6.29 -13.89 7.44
N MET A 34 5.31 -13.73 8.31
CA MET A 34 4.04 -13.08 8.03
C MET A 34 4.03 -11.69 8.63
N ILE A 35 3.51 -10.71 7.91
CA ILE A 35 3.25 -9.36 8.37
C ILE A 35 1.76 -9.11 8.19
N VAL A 36 1.10 -8.74 9.28
CA VAL A 36 -0.31 -8.31 9.26
C VAL A 36 -0.34 -6.83 9.61
N MET A 37 -1.03 -6.05 8.80
CA MET A 37 -1.11 -4.61 8.98
C MET A 37 -2.55 -4.15 8.77
N ALA A 38 -3.04 -3.33 9.70
CA ALA A 38 -4.25 -2.58 9.50
C ALA A 38 -3.97 -1.37 8.60
N THR A 39 -4.68 -1.27 7.48
CA THR A 39 -4.53 -0.15 6.56
C THR A 39 -5.52 0.95 6.87
N SER A 40 -5.02 2.17 6.99
CA SER A 40 -5.80 3.39 7.21
C SER A 40 -5.26 4.52 6.33
N ARG A 41 -5.79 5.73 6.50
CA ARG A 41 -5.25 6.92 5.81
C ARG A 41 -3.82 7.27 6.22
N HIS A 42 -3.38 6.77 7.36
CA HIS A 42 -2.07 7.08 7.96
C HIS A 42 -1.07 5.93 7.86
N SER A 43 -1.47 4.76 7.39
CA SER A 43 -0.60 3.59 7.28
C SER A 43 0.28 3.63 6.01
N LEU A 44 1.13 4.64 5.93
CA LEU A 44 2.07 4.78 4.81
C LEU A 44 3.10 3.66 4.86
N HIS A 45 3.23 2.93 3.77
CA HIS A 45 4.16 1.81 3.70
C HIS A 45 4.75 1.64 2.31
N SER A 46 5.87 0.98 2.22
CA SER A 46 6.56 0.70 0.97
C SER A 46 7.38 -0.58 1.06
N VAL A 47 7.98 -0.95 -0.06
CA VAL A 47 8.99 -2.00 -0.12
C VAL A 47 10.27 -1.37 -0.65
N SER A 48 11.40 -1.53 0.06
CA SER A 48 12.68 -0.99 -0.38
C SER A 48 13.11 -1.58 -1.72
N PRO A 49 13.89 -0.85 -2.53
CA PRO A 49 14.44 -1.40 -3.77
C PRO A 49 15.25 -2.67 -3.51
N ILE A 50 15.18 -3.62 -4.42
CA ILE A 50 16.11 -4.76 -4.45
C ILE A 50 17.41 -4.26 -5.07
N VAL A 51 18.52 -4.44 -4.36
CA VAL A 51 19.83 -3.89 -4.75
C VAL A 51 20.81 -4.95 -5.21
N LYS A 52 20.44 -6.22 -5.09
CA LYS A 52 21.24 -7.37 -5.56
C LYS A 52 20.50 -8.12 -6.65
N ASP A 53 21.24 -8.88 -7.47
CA ASP A 53 20.65 -9.73 -8.50
C ASP A 53 20.03 -10.99 -7.87
N VAL A 54 18.87 -10.78 -7.22
CA VAL A 54 18.11 -11.82 -6.53
C VAL A 54 16.61 -11.60 -6.73
N ARG A 55 15.84 -12.68 -6.74
CA ARG A 55 14.38 -12.63 -6.87
C ARG A 55 13.70 -12.69 -5.52
N ARG A 56 12.85 -11.72 -5.26
CA ARG A 56 11.98 -11.71 -4.09
C ARG A 56 10.60 -12.26 -4.47
N CYS A 57 10.16 -13.29 -3.75
CA CYS A 57 8.80 -13.80 -3.86
C CYS A 57 8.05 -13.57 -2.55
N CYS A 58 6.85 -13.00 -2.65
CA CYS A 58 5.94 -12.84 -1.52
C CYS A 58 4.50 -13.08 -1.98
N ILE A 59 3.64 -13.37 -1.02
CA ILE A 59 2.19 -13.46 -1.22
C ILE A 59 1.59 -12.29 -0.43
N SER A 60 0.67 -11.55 -1.05
CA SER A 60 -0.06 -10.47 -0.41
C SER A 60 -1.56 -10.75 -0.52
N ASN A 61 -2.23 -10.76 0.62
CA ASN A 61 -3.68 -10.87 0.69
C ASN A 61 -4.24 -9.59 1.30
N TYR A 62 -5.41 -9.19 0.81
CA TYR A 62 -6.14 -8.03 1.31
C TYR A 62 -7.49 -8.49 1.85
N TYR A 63 -7.77 -8.10 3.08
CA TYR A 63 -9.05 -8.34 3.74
C TYR A 63 -9.76 -7.01 3.92
N PHE A 64 -11.05 -7.00 3.62
CA PHE A 64 -11.89 -5.81 3.75
C PHE A 64 -12.95 -6.05 4.81
N SER A 65 -13.29 -5.02 5.55
CA SER A 65 -14.36 -5.02 6.53
C SER A 65 -15.34 -3.88 6.20
N THR A 66 -16.60 -4.11 6.46
CA THR A 66 -17.62 -3.06 6.41
C THR A 66 -17.49 -2.07 7.58
N ASN A 67 -16.83 -2.50 8.65
CA ASN A 67 -16.57 -1.67 9.82
C ASN A 67 -15.19 -1.02 9.68
N SER A 68 -15.17 0.31 9.68
CA SER A 68 -13.92 1.07 9.68
C SER A 68 -13.23 1.00 11.05
N ILE A 69 -11.90 0.89 11.06
CA ILE A 69 -11.09 0.95 12.27
C ILE A 69 -11.25 2.30 12.98
N ASP A 70 -11.41 3.38 12.21
CA ASP A 70 -11.52 4.75 12.72
C ASP A 70 -12.98 5.18 12.96
N SER A 71 -13.92 4.25 13.00
CA SER A 71 -15.37 4.50 13.19
C SER A 71 -16.00 5.47 12.16
N LYS A 72 -15.25 5.89 11.15
CA LYS A 72 -15.71 6.78 10.08
C LYS A 72 -15.77 6.01 8.78
N THR A 73 -16.92 6.05 8.13
CA THR A 73 -17.05 5.53 6.77
C THR A 73 -16.17 6.34 5.83
N TYR A 74 -15.20 5.72 5.20
CA TYR A 74 -14.38 6.36 4.19
C TYR A 74 -14.13 5.42 3.03
N TYR A 75 -13.86 6.01 1.89
CA TYR A 75 -13.53 5.25 0.69
C TYR A 75 -12.09 4.73 0.78
N HIS A 76 -11.94 3.42 0.59
CA HIS A 76 -10.64 2.77 0.50
C HIS A 76 -10.02 3.00 -0.87
N GLY A 77 -9.17 4.01 -0.97
CA GLY A 77 -8.37 4.27 -2.16
C GLY A 77 -6.90 4.11 -1.86
N THR A 78 -6.16 3.47 -2.73
CA THR A 78 -4.69 3.46 -2.65
C THR A 78 -4.15 4.75 -3.20
N TYR A 79 -3.39 5.48 -2.40
CA TYR A 79 -2.70 6.70 -2.79
C TYR A 79 -1.20 6.49 -2.73
N PHE A 80 -0.54 6.90 -3.79
CA PHE A 80 0.92 6.80 -3.87
C PHE A 80 1.56 8.13 -3.48
N ARG A 81 2.73 8.04 -2.85
CA ARG A 81 3.59 9.17 -2.49
C ARG A 81 4.98 8.94 -3.07
N GLY A 82 5.70 10.03 -3.35
CA GLY A 82 7.13 9.96 -3.65
C GLY A 82 7.93 9.59 -2.41
N ARG A 83 9.04 8.89 -2.59
CA ARG A 83 10.00 8.64 -1.50
C ARG A 83 10.75 9.92 -1.12
N PRO A 84 11.31 10.00 0.08
CA PRO A 84 12.30 11.02 0.40
C PRO A 84 13.37 11.07 -0.70
N GLY A 85 13.71 12.26 -1.18
CA GLY A 85 14.61 12.44 -2.32
C GLY A 85 13.96 12.38 -3.71
N GLN A 86 12.63 12.20 -3.80
CA GLN A 86 11.89 12.24 -5.07
C GLN A 86 10.80 13.35 -5.07
N PRO A 87 11.14 14.63 -4.88
CA PRO A 87 10.16 15.71 -4.69
C PRO A 87 9.27 15.92 -5.91
N VAL A 88 9.81 15.86 -7.11
CA VAL A 88 9.05 16.02 -8.35
C VAL A 88 8.02 14.89 -8.51
N ARG A 89 8.43 13.65 -8.24
CA ARG A 89 7.54 12.51 -8.29
C ARG A 89 6.42 12.62 -7.24
N ASP A 90 6.74 13.07 -6.04
CA ASP A 90 5.74 13.28 -4.99
C ASP A 90 4.73 14.36 -5.40
N LEU A 91 5.17 15.45 -6.00
CA LEU A 91 4.30 16.51 -6.50
C LEU A 91 3.33 15.98 -7.56
N ILE A 92 3.82 15.23 -8.55
CA ILE A 92 2.99 14.63 -9.60
C ILE A 92 1.96 13.67 -8.99
N LEU A 93 2.38 12.83 -8.05
CA LEU A 93 1.48 11.87 -7.40
C LEU A 93 0.41 12.55 -6.54
N ARG A 94 0.75 13.65 -5.85
CA ARG A 94 -0.24 14.48 -5.13
C ARG A 94 -1.23 15.13 -6.07
N ALA A 95 -0.77 15.69 -7.19
CA ALA A 95 -1.65 16.27 -8.21
C ALA A 95 -2.62 15.22 -8.76
N ASN A 96 -2.15 14.02 -9.03
CA ASN A 96 -3.01 12.90 -9.47
C ASN A 96 -4.08 12.53 -8.41
N VAL A 97 -3.76 12.59 -7.13
CA VAL A 97 -4.75 12.36 -6.06
C VAL A 97 -5.84 13.41 -6.09
N VAL A 98 -5.47 14.68 -6.22
CA VAL A 98 -6.43 15.80 -6.33
C VAL A 98 -7.29 15.63 -7.57
N PHE A 99 -6.69 15.36 -8.72
CA PHE A 99 -7.39 15.11 -9.97
C PHE A 99 -8.43 13.98 -9.84
N LYS A 100 -8.02 12.83 -9.31
CA LYS A 100 -8.93 11.70 -9.08
C LYS A 100 -10.08 12.06 -8.12
N ARG A 101 -9.83 12.93 -7.15
CA ARG A 101 -10.87 13.40 -6.23
C ARG A 101 -11.89 14.28 -6.96
N VAL A 102 -11.43 15.21 -7.80
CA VAL A 102 -12.30 16.07 -8.61
C VAL A 102 -13.12 15.24 -9.59
N VAL A 103 -12.48 14.34 -10.33
CA VAL A 103 -13.18 13.44 -11.26
C VAL A 103 -14.28 12.65 -10.56
N ARG A 104 -14.04 12.18 -9.35
CA ARG A 104 -15.04 11.46 -8.57
C ARG A 104 -16.20 12.34 -8.09
N MET A 105 -15.95 13.62 -7.82
CA MET A 105 -17.03 14.56 -7.48
C MET A 105 -17.97 14.79 -8.66
N VAL A 106 -17.43 14.80 -9.89
CA VAL A 106 -18.19 15.00 -11.12
C VAL A 106 -18.86 13.70 -11.59
N ASN A 107 -18.23 12.56 -11.38
CA ASN A 107 -18.74 11.25 -11.77
C ASN A 107 -18.62 10.23 -10.64
N PRO A 108 -19.55 10.24 -9.67
CA PRO A 108 -19.50 9.36 -8.51
C PRO A 108 -19.66 7.88 -8.83
N THR A 109 -20.27 7.53 -9.96
CA THR A 109 -20.51 6.13 -10.38
C THR A 109 -19.39 5.52 -11.20
N GLY A 110 -18.41 6.31 -11.63
CA GLY A 110 -17.44 5.94 -12.67
C GLY A 110 -16.49 4.77 -12.38
N TYR A 111 -16.45 4.21 -11.17
CA TYR A 111 -15.55 3.09 -10.84
C TYR A 111 -16.11 2.10 -9.82
N ALA A 112 -17.34 2.25 -9.39
CA ALA A 112 -17.91 1.47 -8.29
C ALA A 112 -18.54 0.14 -8.75
N ASP A 113 -18.78 -0.03 -10.03
CA ASP A 113 -19.44 -1.21 -10.57
C ASP A 113 -18.43 -2.24 -11.09
N ARG A 114 -17.60 -2.72 -10.18
CA ARG A 114 -16.79 -3.90 -10.50
C ARG A 114 -17.22 -5.02 -9.60
N THR A 115 -17.89 -5.95 -10.21
CA THR A 115 -18.15 -7.29 -9.70
C THR A 115 -16.96 -7.79 -8.92
N HIS A 116 -17.13 -7.90 -7.61
CA HIS A 116 -16.19 -8.62 -6.78
C HIS A 116 -16.12 -10.06 -7.28
N ILE A 117 -14.91 -10.53 -7.54
CA ILE A 117 -14.63 -11.90 -7.98
C ILE A 117 -15.15 -12.93 -6.96
N ASN A 118 -15.42 -12.51 -5.74
CA ASN A 118 -15.94 -13.34 -4.65
C ASN A 118 -17.37 -12.95 -4.28
N ARG A 119 -18.28 -12.89 -5.25
CA ARG A 119 -19.70 -12.98 -4.95
C ARG A 119 -19.96 -14.45 -4.63
N SER A 120 -19.98 -14.81 -3.36
CA SER A 120 -20.59 -16.08 -2.97
C SER A 120 -22.03 -16.03 -3.42
N ASP A 121 -22.39 -16.86 -4.37
CA ASP A 121 -23.78 -17.11 -4.70
C ASP A 121 -24.44 -17.57 -3.40
N LYS A 122 -25.45 -16.83 -3.01
CA LYS A 122 -26.30 -17.24 -1.90
C LYS A 122 -27.12 -18.40 -2.43
N ASP A 123 -26.80 -19.60 -1.98
CA ASP A 123 -27.76 -20.69 -1.90
C ASP A 123 -28.74 -20.43 -0.76
#